data_4c439f21903319d3386dd7d622eff326
#
_entry.id   4c439f21903319d3386dd7d622eff326
#
_cell.length_a   1.000
_cell.length_b   1.000
_cell.length_c   1.000
_cell.angle_alpha   90.00
_cell.angle_beta   90.00
_cell.angle_gamma   90.00
#
_symmetry.space_group_name_H-M   'P 1'
#
loop_
_entity.id
_entity.type
_entity.pdbx_description
1 polymer ?
#
loop_
_entity_poly.entity_id
_entity_poly.type
_entity_poly.pdbx_seq_one_letter_code
_entity_poly.pdbx_strand_id
1 'polypeptide(L)'
;TLTGACVIALGGVRSGLFSPDDALADALLAAGDRALDLCWRLPLDADYAEALKTHFADVANVGGRPAGAVTAAKFLQRFATEYPWAHLDIAGTAWKGGAAKGATGRPVGLLVQYLLAQAGPDTAKPSGKAKSAKKAKSTKARRA
;
A
#
# COMPACT_ATOMS: atom_id res chain seq x y z
N THR A 1 2.08 9.20 3.13
CA THR A 1 2.81 10.41 3.58
C THR A 1 3.82 10.09 4.67
N LEU A 2 4.45 11.14 5.22
CA LEU A 2 5.54 11.08 6.20
C LEU A 2 5.25 12.09 7.32
N THR A 3 4.35 11.74 8.23
CA THR A 3 3.95 12.64 9.32
C THR A 3 4.70 12.29 10.61
N GLY A 4 5.42 13.26 11.21
CA GLY A 4 6.17 13.05 12.45
C GLY A 4 5.29 12.56 13.61
N ALA A 5 4.03 12.99 13.67
CA ALA A 5 3.07 12.53 14.69
C ALA A 5 2.80 11.02 14.59
N CYS A 6 2.82 10.43 13.39
CA CYS A 6 2.68 8.99 13.20
C CYS A 6 3.90 8.23 13.77
N VAL A 7 5.11 8.80 13.63
CA VAL A 7 6.32 8.23 14.25
C VAL A 7 6.20 8.19 15.77
N ILE A 8 5.66 9.26 16.37
CA ILE A 8 5.44 9.32 17.82
C ILE A 8 4.41 8.28 18.27
N ALA A 9 3.33 8.09 17.47
CA ALA A 9 2.26 7.17 17.82
C ALA A 9 2.62 5.69 17.63
N LEU A 10 3.28 5.34 16.51
CA LEU A 10 3.48 3.95 16.07
C LEU A 10 4.95 3.53 15.99
N GLY A 11 5.90 4.47 16.16
CA GLY A 11 7.33 4.20 16.02
C GLY A 11 7.68 3.71 14.61
N GLY A 12 8.64 2.80 14.51
CA GLY A 12 9.10 2.19 13.26
C GLY A 12 8.51 0.81 12.96
N VAL A 13 7.50 0.37 13.72
CA VAL A 13 6.96 -1.00 13.63
C VAL A 13 5.83 -1.09 12.63
N ARG A 14 4.86 -0.18 12.71
CA ARG A 14 3.67 -0.16 11.86
C ARG A 14 3.53 1.16 11.12
N SER A 15 3.02 1.11 9.88
CA SER A 15 2.55 2.29 9.16
C SER A 15 1.16 2.69 9.65
N GLY A 16 0.84 3.96 9.64
CA GLY A 16 -0.52 4.42 9.91
C GLY A 16 -1.41 4.20 8.69
N LEU A 17 -2.59 3.60 8.87
CA LEU A 17 -3.59 3.42 7.83
C LEU A 17 -4.82 4.28 8.16
N PHE A 18 -5.28 5.07 7.20
CA PHE A 18 -6.49 5.86 7.28
C PHE A 18 -7.38 5.57 6.09
N SER A 19 -8.65 5.25 6.31
CA SER A 19 -9.64 5.08 5.26
C SER A 19 -11.06 5.26 5.84
N PRO A 20 -11.95 5.96 5.14
CA PRO A 20 -13.37 5.98 5.48
C PRO A 20 -14.10 4.71 5.01
N ASP A 21 -13.48 3.90 4.17
CA ASP A 21 -14.01 2.65 3.60
C ASP A 21 -13.46 1.47 4.40
N ASP A 22 -14.34 0.78 5.13
CA ASP A 22 -13.98 -0.34 5.99
C ASP A 22 -13.46 -1.53 5.17
N ALA A 23 -14.09 -1.82 4.03
CA ALA A 23 -13.70 -2.95 3.19
C ALA A 23 -12.29 -2.75 2.61
N LEU A 24 -11.96 -1.53 2.17
CA LEU A 24 -10.63 -1.17 1.69
C LEU A 24 -9.61 -1.24 2.83
N ALA A 25 -9.96 -0.71 4.01
CA ALA A 25 -9.08 -0.75 5.18
C ALA A 25 -8.75 -2.19 5.58
N ASP A 26 -9.75 -3.06 5.68
CA ASP A 26 -9.59 -4.47 6.06
C ASP A 26 -8.76 -5.24 5.02
N ALA A 27 -8.99 -4.97 3.73
CA ALA A 27 -8.19 -5.58 2.65
C ALA A 27 -6.71 -5.17 2.72
N LEU A 28 -6.40 -3.91 3.04
CA LEU A 28 -5.04 -3.42 3.21
C LEU A 28 -4.38 -3.98 4.48
N LEU A 29 -5.12 -4.07 5.61
CA LEU A 29 -4.63 -4.72 6.83
C LEU A 29 -4.25 -6.17 6.56
N ALA A 30 -5.15 -6.94 5.94
CA ALA A 30 -4.90 -8.34 5.59
C ALA A 30 -3.73 -8.52 4.60
N ALA A 31 -3.55 -7.59 3.67
CA ALA A 31 -2.40 -7.59 2.76
C ALA A 31 -1.09 -7.30 3.50
N GLY A 32 -1.11 -6.35 4.43
CA GLY A 32 0.03 -6.02 5.28
C GLY A 32 0.46 -7.18 6.16
N ASP A 33 -0.50 -7.90 6.73
CA ASP A 33 -0.23 -9.11 7.54
C ASP A 33 0.44 -10.21 6.70
N ARG A 34 -0.06 -10.46 5.47
CA ARG A 34 0.54 -11.45 4.55
C ARG A 34 1.95 -11.06 4.10
N ALA A 35 2.20 -9.77 3.91
CA ALA A 35 3.50 -9.25 3.47
C ALA A 35 4.51 -9.07 4.62
N LEU A 36 4.09 -9.22 5.89
CA LEU A 36 4.83 -8.78 7.07
C LEU A 36 5.23 -7.28 7.00
N ASP A 37 4.41 -6.50 6.29
CA ASP A 37 4.51 -5.05 6.12
C ASP A 37 3.33 -4.39 6.86
N LEU A 38 3.39 -4.48 8.19
CA LEU A 38 2.28 -4.25 9.08
C LEU A 38 1.84 -2.78 9.10
N CYS A 39 0.52 -2.55 9.13
CA CYS A 39 -0.05 -1.25 9.42
C CYS A 39 -1.04 -1.32 10.59
N TRP A 40 -1.48 -0.15 11.05
CA TRP A 40 -2.48 0.01 12.09
C TRP A 40 -3.49 1.07 11.67
N ARG A 41 -4.78 0.72 11.70
CA ARG A 41 -5.84 1.67 11.34
C ARG A 41 -6.02 2.69 12.45
N LEU A 42 -5.91 3.95 12.09
CA LEU A 42 -6.13 5.11 12.94
C LEU A 42 -7.50 5.74 12.64
N PRO A 43 -8.09 6.48 13.60
CA PRO A 43 -9.40 7.09 13.44
C PRO A 43 -9.39 8.14 12.32
N LEU A 44 -10.56 8.36 11.71
CA LEU A 44 -10.77 9.37 10.67
C LEU A 44 -12.13 10.06 10.83
N ASP A 45 -12.53 10.32 12.08
CA ASP A 45 -13.80 10.95 12.40
C ASP A 45 -13.91 12.37 11.83
N ALA A 46 -15.14 12.82 11.59
CA ALA A 46 -15.40 14.11 10.96
C ALA A 46 -14.85 15.28 11.79
N ASP A 47 -14.87 15.16 13.10
CA ASP A 47 -14.48 16.21 14.06
C ASP A 47 -13.02 16.64 13.89
N TYR A 48 -12.13 15.74 13.42
CA TYR A 48 -10.74 16.11 13.16
C TYR A 48 -10.57 17.13 12.03
N ALA A 49 -11.58 17.31 11.16
CA ALA A 49 -11.54 18.32 10.11
C ALA A 49 -11.69 19.75 10.66
N GLU A 50 -12.21 19.91 11.88
CA GLU A 50 -12.36 21.23 12.51
C GLU A 50 -11.01 21.94 12.67
N ALA A 51 -9.94 21.18 12.94
CA ALA A 51 -8.58 21.73 13.06
C ALA A 51 -8.01 22.30 11.73
N LEU A 52 -8.67 22.02 10.60
CA LEU A 52 -8.27 22.52 9.28
C LEU A 52 -9.10 23.74 8.83
N LYS A 53 -10.02 24.23 9.64
CA LYS A 53 -10.75 25.47 9.34
C LYS A 53 -9.83 26.67 9.40
N THR A 54 -10.04 27.62 8.50
CA THR A 54 -9.27 28.86 8.40
C THR A 54 -10.15 29.99 7.89
N HIS A 55 -9.76 31.23 8.18
CA HIS A 55 -10.45 32.44 7.70
C HIS A 55 -9.83 33.01 6.41
N PHE A 56 -8.68 32.49 5.97
CA PHE A 56 -7.89 33.11 4.89
C PHE A 56 -7.75 32.21 3.64
N ALA A 57 -8.11 30.93 3.75
CA ALA A 57 -8.00 29.97 2.65
C ALA A 57 -9.18 28.98 2.70
N ASP A 58 -9.32 28.13 1.69
CA ASP A 58 -10.34 27.08 1.65
C ASP A 58 -10.10 26.01 2.72
N VAL A 59 -8.85 25.81 3.09
CA VAL A 59 -8.40 24.84 4.09
C VAL A 59 -7.03 25.22 4.63
N ALA A 60 -6.80 25.05 5.93
CA ALA A 60 -5.46 25.19 6.51
C ALA A 60 -4.59 24.01 6.11
N ASN A 61 -3.31 24.23 5.89
CA ASN A 61 -2.33 23.17 5.57
C ASN A 61 -1.78 22.46 6.82
N VAL A 62 -2.11 22.92 8.02
CA VAL A 62 -1.74 22.32 9.30
C VAL A 62 -2.89 22.44 10.31
N GLY A 63 -3.06 21.44 11.15
CA GLY A 63 -4.10 21.41 12.17
C GLY A 63 -3.58 21.54 13.62
N GLY A 64 -2.33 21.94 13.82
CA GLY A 64 -1.69 21.99 15.13
C GLY A 64 -1.04 20.67 15.55
N ARG A 65 -0.55 20.60 16.80
CA ARG A 65 0.18 19.43 17.32
C ARG A 65 -0.71 18.21 17.64
N PRO A 66 -1.91 18.37 18.30
CA PRO A 66 -2.76 17.25 18.61
C PRO A 66 -3.26 16.54 17.35
N ALA A 67 -3.30 15.21 17.37
CA ALA A 67 -3.80 14.36 16.28
C ALA A 67 -3.16 14.65 14.91
N GLY A 68 -1.89 15.07 14.85
CA GLY A 68 -1.26 15.54 13.61
C GLY A 68 -1.29 14.55 12.45
N ALA A 69 -1.18 13.25 12.70
CA ALA A 69 -1.31 12.24 11.66
C ALA A 69 -2.75 12.14 11.12
N VAL A 70 -3.75 12.31 12.00
CA VAL A 70 -5.18 12.28 11.62
C VAL A 70 -5.56 13.52 10.83
N THR A 71 -5.12 14.71 11.28
CA THR A 71 -5.39 15.97 10.54
C THR A 71 -4.70 15.99 9.18
N ALA A 72 -3.50 15.42 9.05
CA ALA A 72 -2.84 15.22 7.75
C ALA A 72 -3.67 14.32 6.83
N ALA A 73 -4.20 13.21 7.35
CA ALA A 73 -5.08 12.32 6.61
C ALA A 73 -6.40 13.02 6.21
N LYS A 74 -7.01 13.82 7.11
CA LYS A 74 -8.20 14.63 6.81
C LYS A 74 -7.95 15.66 5.72
N PHE A 75 -6.77 16.30 5.73
CA PHE A 75 -6.38 17.21 4.65
C PHE A 75 -6.36 16.49 3.30
N LEU A 76 -5.71 15.32 3.21
CA LEU A 76 -5.63 14.55 1.97
C LEU A 76 -7.00 14.01 1.54
N GLN A 77 -7.83 13.54 2.46
CA GLN A 77 -9.18 13.05 2.20
C GLN A 77 -10.04 14.08 1.46
N ARG A 78 -9.86 15.36 1.73
CA ARG A 78 -10.60 16.45 1.09
C ARG A 78 -10.48 16.44 -0.44
N PHE A 79 -9.36 15.93 -0.96
CA PHE A 79 -9.05 15.90 -2.39
C PHE A 79 -9.26 14.51 -3.04
N ALA A 80 -9.77 13.54 -2.29
CA ALA A 80 -9.94 12.16 -2.74
C ALA A 80 -11.34 11.63 -2.40
N THR A 81 -12.38 12.34 -2.89
CA THR A 81 -13.79 12.08 -2.56
C THR A 81 -14.54 11.23 -3.58
N GLU A 82 -13.97 11.03 -4.77
CA GLU A 82 -14.70 10.42 -5.90
C GLU A 82 -14.52 8.90 -6.02
N TYR A 83 -13.63 8.32 -5.22
CA TYR A 83 -13.37 6.86 -5.24
C TYR A 83 -13.00 6.35 -3.85
N PRO A 84 -13.08 5.02 -3.61
CA PRO A 84 -12.55 4.42 -2.40
C PRO A 84 -11.10 4.85 -2.18
N TRP A 85 -10.82 5.38 -1.00
CA TRP A 85 -9.54 6.01 -0.69
C TRP A 85 -8.94 5.46 0.59
N ALA A 86 -7.65 5.25 0.58
CA ALA A 86 -6.86 4.99 1.76
C ALA A 86 -5.54 5.77 1.73
N HIS A 87 -5.09 6.18 2.89
CA HIS A 87 -3.82 6.84 3.11
C HIS A 87 -2.94 5.99 4.01
N LEU A 88 -1.70 5.76 3.59
CA LEU A 88 -0.66 5.14 4.40
C LEU A 88 0.35 6.20 4.84
N ASP A 89 0.46 6.41 6.15
CA ASP A 89 1.52 7.23 6.73
C ASP A 89 2.70 6.32 7.09
N ILE A 90 3.78 6.48 6.36
CA ILE A 90 4.97 5.63 6.41
C ILE A 90 6.18 6.30 7.06
N ALA A 91 5.97 7.40 7.77
CA ALA A 91 7.06 8.20 8.33
C ALA A 91 8.02 7.39 9.21
N GLY A 92 7.49 6.45 10.01
CA GLY A 92 8.30 5.59 10.88
C GLY A 92 8.87 4.36 10.19
N THR A 93 8.34 3.96 9.03
CA THR A 93 8.62 2.66 8.42
C THR A 93 9.39 2.73 7.11
N ALA A 94 9.42 3.90 6.44
CA ALA A 94 10.01 4.06 5.11
C ALA A 94 11.54 3.95 5.09
N TRP A 95 12.22 4.25 6.19
CA TRP A 95 13.69 4.22 6.28
C TRP A 95 14.18 3.74 7.64
N LYS A 96 15.46 3.39 7.70
CA LYS A 96 16.22 3.14 8.92
C LYS A 96 17.29 4.21 9.08
N GLY A 97 17.51 4.66 10.32
CA GLY A 97 18.60 5.57 10.69
C GLY A 97 19.81 4.82 11.24
N GLY A 98 20.83 5.58 11.70
CA GLY A 98 22.02 5.04 12.33
C GLY A 98 22.92 4.24 11.38
N ALA A 99 23.57 3.19 11.89
CA ALA A 99 24.50 2.36 11.13
C ALA A 99 23.86 1.58 9.97
N ALA A 100 22.55 1.27 10.09
CA ALA A 100 21.78 0.58 9.06
C ALA A 100 20.97 1.55 8.16
N LYS A 101 21.48 2.76 8.00
CA LYS A 101 20.79 3.83 7.23
C LYS A 101 20.43 3.38 5.81
N GLY A 102 19.15 3.55 5.46
CA GLY A 102 18.66 3.23 4.13
C GLY A 102 17.14 3.13 4.07
N ALA A 103 16.61 3.03 2.85
CA ALA A 103 15.20 2.77 2.61
C ALA A 103 14.85 1.31 2.99
N THR A 104 13.63 1.10 3.49
CA THR A 104 13.13 -0.23 3.86
C THR A 104 12.40 -0.93 2.71
N GLY A 105 11.95 -0.16 1.71
CA GLY A 105 11.06 -0.63 0.66
C GLY A 105 9.58 -0.67 1.08
N ARG A 106 9.25 -0.36 2.34
CA ARG A 106 7.85 -0.30 2.79
C ARG A 106 7.16 0.94 2.22
N PRO A 107 5.90 0.87 1.77
CA PRO A 107 4.95 -0.23 1.90
C PRO A 107 4.78 -1.09 0.62
N VAL A 108 5.84 -1.29 -0.17
CA VAL A 108 5.75 -2.02 -1.46
C VAL A 108 5.20 -3.44 -1.26
N GLY A 109 5.65 -4.15 -0.22
CA GLY A 109 5.18 -5.51 0.09
C GLY A 109 3.67 -5.57 0.31
N LEU A 110 3.14 -4.68 1.14
CA LEU A 110 1.71 -4.55 1.42
C LEU A 110 0.93 -4.26 0.12
N LEU A 111 1.37 -3.28 -0.67
CA LEU A 111 0.68 -2.87 -1.90
C LEU A 111 0.66 -3.98 -2.95
N VAL A 112 1.76 -4.71 -3.13
CA VAL A 112 1.83 -5.86 -4.04
C VAL A 112 0.84 -6.95 -3.60
N GLN A 113 0.80 -7.31 -2.31
CA GLN A 113 -0.15 -8.31 -1.81
C GLN A 113 -1.61 -7.87 -1.96
N TYR A 114 -1.89 -6.58 -1.77
CA TYR A 114 -3.21 -6.02 -2.01
C TYR A 114 -3.61 -6.16 -3.49
N LEU A 115 -2.76 -5.74 -4.42
CA LEU A 115 -3.04 -5.81 -5.85
C LEU A 115 -3.21 -7.25 -6.35
N LEU A 116 -2.37 -8.19 -5.88
CA LEU A 116 -2.51 -9.60 -6.20
C LEU A 116 -3.85 -10.17 -5.71
N ALA A 117 -4.30 -9.76 -4.52
CA ALA A 117 -5.61 -10.17 -4.00
C ALA A 117 -6.78 -9.62 -4.83
N GLN A 118 -6.65 -8.41 -5.38
CA GLN A 118 -7.66 -7.80 -6.27
C GLN A 118 -7.68 -8.45 -7.66
N ALA A 119 -6.53 -8.92 -8.16
CA ALA A 119 -6.44 -9.60 -9.46
C ALA A 119 -7.14 -10.98 -9.46
N GLY A 120 -7.44 -11.53 -8.29
CA GLY A 120 -8.02 -12.86 -8.16
C GLY A 120 -7.03 -14.01 -8.43
N PRO A 121 -7.44 -15.26 -8.28
CA PRO A 121 -6.59 -16.39 -8.64
C PRO A 121 -6.27 -16.30 -10.12
N ASP A 122 -4.99 -16.47 -10.43
CA ASP A 122 -4.37 -16.30 -11.74
C ASP A 122 -5.19 -17.01 -12.85
N THR A 123 -5.90 -16.26 -13.66
CA THR A 123 -6.52 -16.74 -14.90
C THR A 123 -5.48 -16.75 -16.02
N ALA A 124 -4.21 -16.88 -15.70
CA ALA A 124 -3.16 -17.07 -16.68
C ALA A 124 -3.49 -18.33 -17.48
N LYS A 125 -4.05 -18.15 -18.67
CA LYS A 125 -4.15 -19.22 -19.67
C LYS A 125 -2.76 -19.79 -19.83
N PRO A 126 -2.57 -21.13 -19.75
CA PRO A 126 -1.25 -21.71 -19.96
C PRO A 126 -0.78 -21.31 -21.35
N SER A 127 0.28 -20.50 -21.39
CA SER A 127 0.91 -20.05 -22.62
C SER A 127 1.46 -21.26 -23.38
N GLY A 128 0.84 -21.52 -24.54
CA GLY A 128 1.48 -22.23 -25.65
C GLY A 128 1.97 -23.64 -25.41
N LYS A 129 1.18 -24.61 -25.88
CA LYS A 129 1.67 -25.96 -26.20
C LYS A 129 2.99 -25.87 -26.94
N ALA A 130 4.07 -26.33 -26.33
CA ALA A 130 5.29 -26.63 -27.02
C ALA A 130 4.99 -27.63 -28.16
N LYS A 131 5.14 -27.22 -29.40
CA LYS A 131 5.05 -28.11 -30.57
C LYS A 131 6.13 -29.17 -30.43
N SER A 132 5.74 -30.44 -30.20
CA SER A 132 6.64 -31.57 -30.22
C SER A 132 7.26 -31.67 -31.61
N ALA A 133 8.57 -31.54 -31.69
CA ALA A 133 9.33 -31.82 -32.91
C ALA A 133 9.22 -33.29 -33.27
N LYS A 134 8.50 -33.60 -34.38
CA LYS A 134 8.48 -34.92 -34.97
C LYS A 134 9.90 -35.32 -35.41
N LYS A 135 10.44 -36.35 -34.75
CA LYS A 135 11.71 -37.00 -35.08
C LYS A 135 11.54 -37.71 -36.42
N ALA A 136 12.16 -37.22 -37.48
CA ALA A 136 12.21 -37.88 -38.77
C ALA A 136 13.05 -39.18 -38.66
N LYS A 137 12.43 -40.32 -38.94
CA LYS A 137 13.10 -41.61 -39.09
C LYS A 137 13.84 -41.60 -40.44
N SER A 138 15.15 -41.63 -40.40
CA SER A 138 16.02 -41.92 -41.55
C SER A 138 16.01 -43.43 -41.79
N THR A 139 15.40 -43.85 -42.88
CA THR A 139 15.47 -45.18 -43.40
C THR A 139 16.79 -45.33 -44.19
N LYS A 140 17.70 -46.16 -43.68
CA LYS A 140 18.93 -46.56 -44.37
C LYS A 140 18.60 -47.74 -45.29
N ALA A 141 18.53 -47.48 -46.59
CA ALA A 141 18.45 -48.52 -47.57
C ALA A 141 19.87 -49.11 -47.81
N ARG A 142 19.95 -50.47 -47.67
CA ARG A 142 21.06 -51.29 -48.11
C ARG A 142 20.95 -51.48 -49.62
N ARG A 143 22.08 -51.38 -50.34
CA ARG A 143 22.44 -52.24 -51.51
C ARG A 143 23.93 -52.17 -51.66
N ALA A 144 24.45 -53.33 -51.66
CA ALA A 144 25.27 -54.22 -52.53
C ALA A 144 26.61 -53.72 -52.79
#